data_b8b88c541b6f1fd232cfab5514b2c5fe
#
_entry.id   b8b88c541b6f1fd232cfab5514b2c5fe
#
_cell.length_a   1.000
_cell.length_b   1.000
_cell.length_c   1.000
_cell.angle_alpha   90.00
_cell.angle_beta   90.00
_cell.angle_gamma   90.00
#
_symmetry.space_group_name_H-M   'P 1'
#
loop_
_entity.id
_entity.type
_entity.pdbx_description
1 polymer ?
#
loop_
_entity_poly.entity_id
_entity_poly.type
_entity_poly.pdbx_seq_one_letter_code
_entity_poly.pdbx_strand_id
1 'polypeptide(L)'
;MKPIPAGALTLCLAAILLSGCGNLLPRSKEHHPGTPWTTYREAQAAFDKIVPGKTTVEDLVELSVDPDNVPNIAILNYSDVLRRFMLNQSVTLADLDQGVQQCVLAKTVCRGFEINHRIVSKQRNGNFFLDVFGFRKETHTQGFRFQGLVLVKEGVVIYKLTGGQPVIHESEENSNPLGPVQSIGNKLLGGWL
;
A
#
# COMPACT_ATOMS: atom_id res chain seq x y z
N MET A 1 -49.43 -36.98 -9.46
CA MET A 1 -48.07 -36.43 -9.32
C MET A 1 -47.11 -37.43 -9.93
N LYS A 2 -46.43 -37.08 -11.02
CA LYS A 2 -45.46 -37.98 -11.68
C LYS A 2 -44.13 -37.95 -10.89
N PRO A 3 -43.51 -39.08 -10.53
CA PRO A 3 -42.24 -39.09 -9.83
C PRO A 3 -41.15 -38.52 -10.75
N ILE A 4 -40.37 -37.60 -10.25
CA ILE A 4 -39.18 -37.05 -10.94
C ILE A 4 -38.15 -38.18 -11.04
N PRO A 5 -37.64 -38.52 -12.23
CA PRO A 5 -36.66 -39.58 -12.36
C PRO A 5 -35.37 -39.20 -11.60
N ALA A 6 -34.85 -40.10 -10.79
CA ALA A 6 -33.66 -39.88 -9.96
C ALA A 6 -32.44 -39.37 -10.74
N GLY A 7 -32.34 -39.70 -12.05
CA GLY A 7 -31.31 -39.20 -12.95
C GLY A 7 -31.40 -37.70 -13.27
N ALA A 8 -32.60 -37.10 -13.22
CA ALA A 8 -32.75 -35.65 -13.46
C ALA A 8 -32.29 -34.83 -12.22
N LEU A 9 -32.48 -35.39 -11.03
CA LEU A 9 -32.06 -34.76 -9.78
C LEU A 9 -30.53 -34.75 -9.65
N THR A 10 -29.86 -35.85 -10.02
CA THR A 10 -28.39 -35.94 -10.04
C THR A 10 -27.75 -35.03 -11.07
N LEU A 11 -28.38 -34.88 -12.24
CA LEU A 11 -27.86 -34.00 -13.29
C LEU A 11 -27.96 -32.50 -12.90
N CYS A 12 -29.08 -32.09 -12.25
CA CYS A 12 -29.24 -30.74 -11.72
C CYS A 12 -28.24 -30.44 -10.58
N LEU A 13 -27.99 -31.40 -9.69
CA LEU A 13 -27.03 -31.22 -8.60
C LEU A 13 -25.59 -31.07 -9.12
N ALA A 14 -25.23 -31.84 -10.17
CA ALA A 14 -23.95 -31.72 -10.84
C ALA A 14 -23.77 -30.38 -11.59
N ALA A 15 -24.84 -29.85 -12.22
CA ALA A 15 -24.82 -28.54 -12.88
C ALA A 15 -24.66 -27.38 -11.91
N ILE A 16 -25.23 -27.45 -10.70
CA ILE A 16 -25.07 -26.44 -9.64
C ILE A 16 -23.64 -26.43 -9.09
N LEU A 17 -22.97 -27.56 -9.01
CA LEU A 17 -21.59 -27.67 -8.55
C LEU A 17 -20.57 -27.16 -9.59
N LEU A 18 -20.93 -27.10 -10.89
CA LEU A 18 -20.09 -26.60 -11.97
C LEU A 18 -20.20 -25.07 -12.17
N SER A 19 -21.25 -24.44 -11.67
CA SER A 19 -21.35 -22.98 -11.63
C SER A 19 -20.46 -22.44 -10.51
N GLY A 20 -19.16 -22.35 -10.77
CA GLY A 20 -18.18 -21.80 -9.85
C GLY A 20 -18.52 -20.35 -9.51
N CYS A 21 -19.08 -20.11 -8.32
CA CYS A 21 -19.39 -18.78 -7.81
C CYS A 21 -18.08 -18.02 -7.52
N GLY A 22 -17.54 -17.31 -8.51
CA GLY A 22 -16.37 -16.44 -8.35
C GLY A 22 -16.53 -15.37 -7.26
N ASN A 23 -17.76 -15.13 -6.80
CA ASN A 23 -18.06 -14.19 -5.70
C ASN A 23 -17.78 -14.74 -4.30
N LEU A 24 -17.49 -16.04 -4.15
CA LEU A 24 -17.14 -16.67 -2.86
C LEU A 24 -15.64 -16.57 -2.53
N LEU A 25 -14.83 -16.07 -3.46
CA LEU A 25 -13.40 -15.93 -3.23
C LEU A 25 -13.08 -14.76 -2.29
N PRO A 26 -12.04 -14.89 -1.45
CA PRO A 26 -11.64 -13.87 -0.50
C PRO A 26 -11.29 -12.53 -1.17
N ARG A 27 -11.77 -11.45 -0.57
CA ARG A 27 -11.40 -10.08 -0.93
C ARG A 27 -10.78 -9.41 0.28
N SER A 28 -9.69 -8.71 0.09
CA SER A 28 -9.03 -7.92 1.14
C SER A 28 -8.84 -6.49 0.65
N LYS A 29 -9.18 -5.54 1.52
CA LYS A 29 -8.85 -4.12 1.32
C LYS A 29 -7.86 -3.73 2.39
N GLU A 30 -6.71 -3.24 1.98
CA GLU A 30 -5.74 -2.62 2.85
C GLU A 30 -5.92 -1.10 2.72
N HIS A 31 -6.35 -0.50 3.81
CA HIS A 31 -6.54 0.94 3.91
C HIS A 31 -5.82 1.40 5.17
N HIS A 32 -4.86 2.30 5.03
CA HIS A 32 -4.24 2.96 6.16
C HIS A 32 -5.13 4.15 6.54
N PRO A 33 -5.88 4.07 7.65
CA PRO A 33 -6.74 5.17 8.10
C PRO A 33 -5.88 6.39 8.45
N GLY A 34 -6.34 7.56 8.12
CA GLY A 34 -5.67 8.79 8.56
C GLY A 34 -5.93 9.97 7.64
N THR A 35 -5.60 9.87 6.37
CA THR A 35 -5.89 10.94 5.42
C THR A 35 -7.19 10.66 4.67
N PRO A 36 -8.01 11.69 4.35
CA PRO A 36 -9.29 11.53 3.67
C PRO A 36 -9.16 11.20 2.17
N TRP A 37 -7.93 11.17 1.65
CA TRP A 37 -7.67 11.01 0.22
C TRP A 37 -7.98 9.59 -0.25
N THR A 38 -8.86 9.46 -1.23
CA THR A 38 -9.29 8.19 -1.81
C THR A 38 -8.58 7.86 -3.12
N THR A 39 -7.91 8.83 -3.71
CA THR A 39 -7.15 8.72 -4.95
C THR A 39 -5.77 9.39 -4.83
N TYR A 40 -4.81 8.94 -5.66
CA TYR A 40 -3.51 9.58 -5.77
C TYR A 40 -3.63 11.07 -6.14
N ARG A 41 -4.57 11.41 -7.03
CA ARG A 41 -4.79 12.77 -7.49
C ARG A 41 -5.26 13.69 -6.37
N GLU A 42 -6.12 13.22 -5.47
CA GLU A 42 -6.55 14.00 -4.30
C GLU A 42 -5.38 14.27 -3.36
N ALA A 43 -4.55 13.26 -3.08
CA ALA A 43 -3.36 13.42 -2.27
C ALA A 43 -2.38 14.42 -2.89
N GLN A 44 -2.13 14.29 -4.18
CA GLN A 44 -1.26 15.21 -4.92
C GLN A 44 -1.81 16.64 -4.89
N ALA A 45 -3.11 16.83 -5.13
CA ALA A 45 -3.75 18.15 -5.12
C ALA A 45 -3.72 18.82 -3.72
N ALA A 46 -3.79 18.05 -2.64
CA ALA A 46 -3.60 18.57 -1.30
C ALA A 46 -2.14 19.03 -1.09
N PHE A 47 -1.19 18.21 -1.51
CA PHE A 47 0.24 18.54 -1.42
C PHE A 47 0.66 19.74 -2.29
N ASP A 48 0.02 19.91 -3.45
CA ASP A 48 0.32 21.03 -4.36
C ASP A 48 0.00 22.38 -3.72
N LYS A 49 -0.95 22.43 -2.77
CA LYS A 49 -1.30 23.64 -2.01
C LYS A 49 -0.22 24.06 -1.00
N ILE A 50 0.66 23.14 -0.60
CA ILE A 50 1.77 23.44 0.30
C ILE A 50 2.79 24.31 -0.45
N VAL A 51 3.07 25.50 0.04
CA VAL A 51 4.04 26.44 -0.54
C VAL A 51 5.20 26.62 0.44
N PRO A 52 6.42 26.13 0.12
CA PRO A 52 7.59 26.36 0.93
C PRO A 52 7.83 27.85 1.19
N GLY A 53 8.18 28.20 2.41
CA GLY A 53 8.36 29.57 2.90
C GLY A 53 7.07 30.31 3.27
N LYS A 54 5.88 29.69 3.07
CA LYS A 54 4.59 30.32 3.38
C LYS A 54 3.68 29.45 4.25
N THR A 55 3.55 28.17 3.91
CA THR A 55 2.66 27.23 4.60
C THR A 55 3.18 26.96 5.99
N THR A 56 2.33 27.11 7.01
CA THR A 56 2.64 26.82 8.41
C THR A 56 2.25 25.40 8.79
N VAL A 57 2.59 24.96 10.00
CA VAL A 57 2.16 23.66 10.54
C VAL A 57 0.64 23.63 10.71
N GLU A 58 0.04 24.74 11.11
CA GLU A 58 -1.41 24.88 11.25
C GLU A 58 -2.13 24.71 9.89
N ASP A 59 -1.57 25.30 8.82
CA ASP A 59 -2.09 25.09 7.46
C ASP A 59 -1.96 23.63 7.01
N LEU A 60 -0.92 22.91 7.43
CA LEU A 60 -0.76 21.48 7.14
C LEU A 60 -1.88 20.65 7.77
N VAL A 61 -2.31 20.98 8.97
CA VAL A 61 -3.44 20.32 9.65
C VAL A 61 -4.73 20.48 8.82
N GLU A 62 -4.99 21.67 8.30
CA GLU A 62 -6.14 21.93 7.42
C GLU A 62 -6.09 21.10 6.12
N LEU A 63 -4.88 20.81 5.64
CA LEU A 63 -4.64 19.96 4.47
C LEU A 63 -4.66 18.45 4.80
N SER A 64 -5.05 18.07 6.03
CA SER A 64 -5.04 16.69 6.54
C SER A 64 -3.63 16.08 6.63
N VAL A 65 -2.63 16.92 6.84
CA VAL A 65 -1.24 16.54 7.14
C VAL A 65 -0.96 16.90 8.60
N ASP A 66 -1.58 16.15 9.50
CA ASP A 66 -1.45 16.35 10.94
C ASP A 66 -0.65 15.19 11.56
N PRO A 67 0.62 15.41 11.94
CA PRO A 67 1.48 14.35 12.45
C PRO A 67 1.05 13.81 13.82
N ASP A 68 0.24 14.56 14.57
CA ASP A 68 -0.17 14.17 15.92
C ASP A 68 -1.46 13.31 15.90
N ASN A 69 -2.32 13.50 14.89
CA ASN A 69 -3.62 12.82 14.79
C ASN A 69 -3.75 11.85 13.62
N VAL A 70 -2.82 11.88 12.66
CA VAL A 70 -2.89 11.06 11.44
C VAL A 70 -1.86 9.93 11.48
N PRO A 71 -2.28 8.66 11.65
CA PRO A 71 -1.38 7.53 11.94
C PRO A 71 -0.43 7.15 10.80
N ASN A 72 -0.68 7.59 9.58
CA ASN A 72 0.18 7.32 8.42
C ASN A 72 1.23 8.42 8.17
N ILE A 73 1.47 9.28 9.16
CA ILE A 73 2.50 10.31 9.13
C ILE A 73 3.57 9.98 10.16
N ALA A 74 4.80 9.84 9.70
CA ALA A 74 5.96 9.63 10.55
C ALA A 74 6.70 10.95 10.77
N ILE A 75 7.05 11.24 12.04
CA ILE A 75 7.88 12.37 12.38
C ILE A 75 9.35 11.96 12.22
N LEU A 76 10.07 12.69 11.39
CA LEU A 76 11.49 12.49 11.15
C LEU A 76 12.30 13.46 12.03
N ASN A 77 13.20 12.90 12.81
CA ASN A 77 14.19 13.68 13.53
C ASN A 77 15.39 14.06 12.65
N TYR A 78 16.32 14.83 13.18
CA TYR A 78 17.52 15.28 12.47
C TYR A 78 18.32 14.12 11.82
N SER A 79 18.51 13.02 12.56
CA SER A 79 19.26 11.88 12.05
C SER A 79 18.54 11.15 10.90
N ASP A 80 17.20 11.13 10.95
CA ASP A 80 16.37 10.56 9.88
C ASP A 80 16.45 11.41 8.62
N VAL A 81 16.41 12.75 8.76
CA VAL A 81 16.59 13.69 7.64
C VAL A 81 17.96 13.50 7.01
N LEU A 82 19.03 13.43 7.81
CA LEU A 82 20.38 13.18 7.28
C LEU A 82 20.45 11.87 6.48
N ARG A 83 19.95 10.77 7.04
CA ARG A 83 19.95 9.47 6.35
C ARG A 83 19.14 9.48 5.06
N ARG A 84 18.10 10.30 4.99
CA ARG A 84 17.22 10.39 3.81
C ARG A 84 17.89 11.09 2.64
N PHE A 85 18.64 12.13 2.90
CA PHE A 85 19.23 13.00 1.88
C PHE A 85 20.72 12.79 1.65
N MET A 86 21.46 12.35 2.68
CA MET A 86 22.90 12.09 2.60
C MET A 86 23.16 10.59 2.57
N LEU A 87 22.83 9.93 1.46
CA LEU A 87 22.86 8.47 1.32
C LEU A 87 24.28 7.88 1.29
N ASN A 88 25.26 8.65 0.91
CA ASN A 88 26.65 8.21 0.82
C ASN A 88 27.61 9.40 0.99
N GLN A 89 28.92 9.10 1.12
CA GLN A 89 29.97 10.11 1.34
C GLN A 89 30.21 11.05 0.14
N SER A 90 29.68 10.72 -1.04
CA SER A 90 29.84 11.54 -2.25
C SER A 90 28.80 12.66 -2.32
N VAL A 91 27.70 12.56 -1.56
CA VAL A 91 26.68 13.61 -1.51
C VAL A 91 27.10 14.66 -0.49
N THR A 92 27.32 15.87 -0.95
CA THR A 92 27.68 17.01 -0.10
C THR A 92 26.45 17.87 0.20
N LEU A 93 26.52 18.70 1.21
CA LEU A 93 25.45 19.64 1.55
C LEU A 93 25.11 20.57 0.38
N ALA A 94 26.08 20.94 -0.43
CA ALA A 94 25.90 21.83 -1.59
C ALA A 94 25.11 21.18 -2.74
N ASP A 95 25.06 19.85 -2.78
CA ASP A 95 24.30 19.10 -3.81
C ASP A 95 22.81 19.01 -3.48
N LEU A 96 22.42 19.35 -2.25
CA LEU A 96 21.05 19.26 -1.79
C LEU A 96 20.25 20.52 -2.16
N ASP A 97 18.92 20.36 -2.25
CA ASP A 97 17.99 21.47 -2.36
C ASP A 97 18.16 22.47 -1.19
N GLN A 98 17.95 23.77 -1.47
CA GLN A 98 18.15 24.83 -0.49
C GLN A 98 17.35 24.62 0.80
N GLY A 99 16.10 24.14 0.70
CA GLY A 99 15.27 23.85 1.86
C GLY A 99 15.83 22.71 2.70
N VAL A 100 16.40 21.67 2.05
CA VAL A 100 17.07 20.56 2.74
C VAL A 100 18.35 21.03 3.42
N GLN A 101 19.17 21.87 2.75
CA GLN A 101 20.35 22.47 3.34
C GLN A 101 20.02 23.26 4.60
N GLN A 102 18.96 24.10 4.53
CA GLN A 102 18.50 24.88 5.69
C GLN A 102 18.07 24.00 6.85
N CYS A 103 17.40 22.87 6.56
CA CYS A 103 16.99 21.89 7.56
C CYS A 103 18.21 21.24 8.24
N VAL A 104 19.17 20.78 7.45
CA VAL A 104 20.38 20.13 7.96
C VAL A 104 21.20 21.10 8.84
N LEU A 105 21.34 22.34 8.42
CA LEU A 105 22.05 23.37 9.20
C LEU A 105 21.32 23.76 10.49
N ALA A 106 19.99 23.73 10.48
CA ALA A 106 19.16 24.04 11.64
C ALA A 106 19.15 22.90 12.70
N LYS A 107 19.63 21.71 12.34
CA LYS A 107 19.72 20.55 13.25
C LYS A 107 18.37 20.22 13.91
N THR A 108 18.31 20.22 15.23
CA THR A 108 17.13 19.84 16.02
C THR A 108 15.95 20.80 15.91
N VAL A 109 16.16 22.01 15.37
CA VAL A 109 15.08 22.98 15.13
C VAL A 109 14.26 22.60 13.90
N CYS A 110 14.83 21.82 12.98
CA CYS A 110 14.11 21.27 11.84
C CYS A 110 13.53 19.89 12.16
N ARG A 111 12.29 19.65 11.68
CA ARG A 111 11.60 18.36 11.73
C ARG A 111 11.10 18.01 10.34
N GLY A 112 11.04 16.71 10.05
CA GLY A 112 10.40 16.22 8.83
C GLY A 112 9.09 15.51 9.17
N PHE A 113 8.12 15.58 8.24
CA PHE A 113 6.91 14.78 8.27
C PHE A 113 6.86 13.96 7.00
N GLU A 114 6.90 12.63 7.14
CA GLU A 114 6.79 11.69 6.05
C GLU A 114 5.41 11.07 6.03
N ILE A 115 4.69 11.28 4.95
CA ILE A 115 3.37 10.75 4.71
C ILE A 115 3.49 9.52 3.81
N ASN A 116 2.91 8.40 4.23
CA ASN A 116 2.88 7.17 3.45
C ASN A 116 1.44 6.68 3.35
N HIS A 117 0.73 7.14 2.34
CA HIS A 117 -0.67 6.83 2.12
C HIS A 117 -0.82 5.76 1.03
N ARG A 118 -1.40 4.60 1.40
CA ARG A 118 -1.58 3.47 0.51
C ARG A 118 -2.99 2.92 0.63
N ILE A 119 -3.66 2.82 -0.51
CA ILE A 119 -4.93 2.12 -0.63
C ILE A 119 -4.76 1.02 -1.67
N VAL A 120 -4.96 -0.21 -1.25
CA VAL A 120 -4.81 -1.38 -2.12
C VAL A 120 -5.95 -2.35 -1.87
N SER A 121 -6.59 -2.78 -2.94
CA SER A 121 -7.60 -3.83 -2.94
C SER A 121 -7.04 -5.07 -3.61
N LYS A 122 -7.09 -6.19 -2.91
CA LYS A 122 -6.74 -7.51 -3.42
C LYS A 122 -8.00 -8.32 -3.62
N GLN A 123 -8.17 -8.84 -4.80
CA GLN A 123 -9.29 -9.71 -5.16
C GLN A 123 -8.76 -10.99 -5.77
N ARG A 124 -9.21 -12.12 -5.23
CA ARG A 124 -8.96 -13.41 -5.87
C ARG A 124 -10.00 -13.66 -6.94
N ASN A 125 -9.53 -14.11 -8.08
CA ASN A 125 -10.35 -14.50 -9.22
C ASN A 125 -10.07 -15.96 -9.58
N GLY A 126 -10.96 -16.57 -10.36
CA GLY A 126 -10.79 -17.93 -10.85
C GLY A 126 -11.81 -18.91 -10.28
N ASN A 127 -11.49 -20.20 -10.39
CA ASN A 127 -12.38 -21.27 -9.96
C ASN A 127 -12.25 -21.50 -8.43
N PHE A 128 -13.36 -21.38 -7.74
CA PHE A 128 -13.44 -21.55 -6.28
C PHE A 128 -12.79 -22.85 -5.78
N PHE A 129 -13.07 -23.98 -6.43
CA PHE A 129 -12.52 -25.27 -6.01
C PHE A 129 -10.99 -25.34 -6.18
N LEU A 130 -10.47 -24.82 -7.30
CA LEU A 130 -9.03 -24.79 -7.55
C LEU A 130 -8.30 -23.87 -6.56
N ASP A 131 -8.92 -22.75 -6.15
CA ASP A 131 -8.37 -21.83 -5.14
C ASP A 131 -8.41 -22.45 -3.75
N VAL A 132 -9.56 -22.98 -3.30
CA VAL A 132 -9.75 -23.58 -1.96
C VAL A 132 -8.85 -24.78 -1.74
N PHE A 133 -8.72 -25.65 -2.75
CA PHE A 133 -7.80 -26.78 -2.70
C PHE A 133 -6.36 -26.43 -3.03
N GLY A 134 -6.06 -25.15 -3.30
CA GLY A 134 -4.70 -24.66 -3.50
C GLY A 134 -4.02 -25.09 -4.79
N PHE A 135 -4.77 -25.57 -5.79
CA PHE A 135 -4.22 -25.97 -7.10
C PHE A 135 -3.86 -24.77 -7.96
N ARG A 136 -4.69 -23.72 -7.95
CA ARG A 136 -4.47 -22.48 -8.70
C ARG A 136 -5.09 -21.30 -7.96
N LYS A 137 -4.29 -20.28 -7.72
CA LYS A 137 -4.69 -19.02 -7.08
C LYS A 137 -4.31 -17.87 -8.00
N GLU A 138 -5.30 -17.07 -8.35
CA GLU A 138 -5.10 -15.85 -9.14
C GLU A 138 -5.52 -14.65 -8.30
N THR A 139 -4.61 -13.72 -8.08
CA THR A 139 -4.84 -12.55 -7.24
C THR A 139 -4.59 -11.29 -8.06
N HIS A 140 -5.61 -10.45 -8.19
CA HIS A 140 -5.50 -9.12 -8.76
C HIS A 140 -5.39 -8.10 -7.65
N THR A 141 -4.36 -7.27 -7.74
CA THR A 141 -4.07 -6.18 -6.81
C THR A 141 -4.23 -4.85 -7.53
N GLN A 142 -5.09 -3.97 -7.02
CA GLN A 142 -5.35 -2.66 -7.60
C GLN A 142 -5.33 -1.60 -6.52
N GLY A 143 -4.81 -0.41 -6.85
CA GLY A 143 -4.76 0.68 -5.90
C GLY A 143 -3.78 1.77 -6.27
N PHE A 144 -3.32 2.50 -5.25
CA PHE A 144 -2.28 3.51 -5.39
C PHE A 144 -1.45 3.61 -4.11
N ARG A 145 -0.28 4.24 -4.23
CA ARG A 145 0.58 4.64 -3.12
C ARG A 145 1.02 6.07 -3.35
N PHE A 146 0.72 6.93 -2.40
CA PHE A 146 1.23 8.30 -2.34
C PHE A 146 2.27 8.40 -1.24
N GLN A 147 3.37 9.06 -1.54
CA GLN A 147 4.43 9.39 -0.59
C GLN A 147 4.67 10.89 -0.63
N GLY A 148 4.64 11.50 0.55
CA GLY A 148 4.92 12.92 0.71
C GLY A 148 5.97 13.12 1.79
N LEU A 149 6.82 14.12 1.62
CA LEU A 149 7.77 14.57 2.63
C LEU A 149 7.69 16.09 2.72
N VAL A 150 7.57 16.61 3.93
CA VAL A 150 7.71 18.03 4.21
C VAL A 150 8.77 18.22 5.28
N LEU A 151 9.61 19.25 5.12
CA LEU A 151 10.54 19.70 6.14
C LEU A 151 10.04 21.04 6.68
N VAL A 152 10.00 21.12 8.03
CA VAL A 152 9.48 22.27 8.77
C VAL A 152 10.59 22.81 9.66
N LYS A 153 10.80 24.11 9.60
CA LYS A 153 11.69 24.86 10.46
C LYS A 153 10.93 26.00 11.11
N GLU A 154 10.99 26.11 12.43
CA GLU A 154 10.34 27.19 13.18
C GLU A 154 8.83 27.36 12.84
N GLY A 155 8.13 26.23 12.64
CA GLY A 155 6.70 26.22 12.33
C GLY A 155 6.34 26.49 10.85
N VAL A 156 7.32 26.70 9.96
CA VAL A 156 7.09 26.97 8.53
C VAL A 156 7.68 25.85 7.69
N VAL A 157 6.94 25.42 6.66
CA VAL A 157 7.43 24.46 5.65
C VAL A 157 8.53 25.12 4.84
N ILE A 158 9.71 24.50 4.78
CA ILE A 158 10.86 25.00 4.00
C ILE A 158 11.17 24.10 2.79
N TYR A 159 10.63 22.89 2.74
CA TYR A 159 10.82 21.95 1.65
C TYR A 159 9.65 20.97 1.56
N LYS A 160 9.29 20.57 0.35
CA LYS A 160 8.36 19.47 0.10
C LYS A 160 8.83 18.59 -1.04
N LEU A 161 8.51 17.29 -0.96
CA LEU A 161 8.76 16.31 -1.99
C LEU A 161 7.58 15.36 -2.07
N THR A 162 7.18 14.97 -3.29
CA THR A 162 6.14 13.98 -3.52
C THR A 162 6.65 12.86 -4.41
N GLY A 163 6.07 11.69 -4.24
CA GLY A 163 6.38 10.50 -5.02
C GLY A 163 5.33 9.42 -4.83
N GLY A 164 5.64 8.21 -5.27
CA GLY A 164 4.77 7.05 -5.09
C GLY A 164 4.36 6.41 -6.41
N GLN A 165 3.26 5.68 -6.39
CA GLN A 165 2.70 4.93 -7.51
C GLN A 165 1.23 5.36 -7.72
N PRO A 166 0.94 6.17 -8.74
CA PRO A 166 -0.43 6.63 -9.02
C PRO A 166 -1.40 5.50 -9.34
N VAL A 167 -0.90 4.43 -9.95
CA VAL A 167 -1.67 3.23 -10.28
C VAL A 167 -0.85 2.02 -9.91
N ILE A 168 -1.43 1.14 -9.10
CA ILE A 168 -0.94 -0.20 -8.83
C ILE A 168 -1.91 -1.14 -9.52
N HIS A 169 -1.40 -1.96 -10.45
CA HIS A 169 -2.15 -3.03 -11.10
C HIS A 169 -1.21 -4.22 -11.26
N GLU A 170 -1.39 -5.20 -10.39
CA GLU A 170 -0.57 -6.40 -10.35
C GLU A 170 -1.49 -7.62 -10.45
N SER A 171 -1.08 -8.61 -11.22
CA SER A 171 -1.72 -9.91 -11.31
C SER A 171 -0.71 -10.98 -10.93
N GLU A 172 -1.03 -11.74 -9.91
CA GLU A 172 -0.20 -12.85 -9.43
C GLU A 172 -0.97 -14.16 -9.62
N GLU A 173 -0.38 -15.08 -10.35
CA GLU A 173 -0.90 -16.44 -10.51
C GLU A 173 0.05 -17.42 -9.82
N ASN A 174 -0.47 -18.18 -8.88
CA ASN A 174 0.23 -19.26 -8.21
C ASN A 174 -0.45 -20.57 -8.57
N SER A 175 0.29 -21.46 -9.24
CA SER A 175 -0.18 -22.78 -9.67
C SER A 175 0.60 -23.89 -8.97
N ASN A 176 -0.12 -24.73 -8.23
CA ASN A 176 0.45 -25.87 -7.53
C ASN A 176 -0.16 -27.16 -8.10
N PRO A 177 0.48 -27.82 -9.09
CA PRO A 177 -0.07 -29.00 -9.75
C PRO A 177 -0.44 -30.15 -8.84
N LEU A 178 0.25 -30.30 -7.71
CA LEU A 178 0.01 -31.33 -6.69
C LEU A 178 -0.88 -30.82 -5.53
N GLY A 179 -1.39 -29.59 -5.61
CA GLY A 179 -2.27 -29.00 -4.60
C GLY A 179 -1.67 -29.01 -3.20
N PRO A 180 -2.47 -29.32 -2.15
CA PRO A 180 -2.01 -29.31 -0.75
C PRO A 180 -0.89 -30.31 -0.44
N VAL A 181 -0.76 -31.39 -1.23
CA VAL A 181 0.24 -32.42 -1.01
C VAL A 181 1.66 -31.91 -1.21
N GLN A 182 1.84 -30.91 -2.08
CA GLN A 182 3.14 -30.31 -2.35
C GLN A 182 3.72 -29.57 -1.12
N SER A 183 2.87 -28.95 -0.32
CA SER A 183 3.28 -28.26 0.91
C SER A 183 3.69 -29.21 2.05
N ILE A 184 3.14 -30.42 2.05
CA ILE A 184 3.46 -31.47 3.04
C ILE A 184 4.85 -32.04 2.74
N GLY A 185 5.16 -32.30 1.47
CA GLY A 185 6.48 -32.81 1.05
C GLY A 185 7.63 -31.90 1.45
N ASN A 186 7.49 -30.58 1.25
CA ASN A 186 8.52 -29.62 1.63
C ASN A 186 8.74 -29.49 3.15
N LYS A 187 7.68 -29.71 3.96
CA LYS A 187 7.81 -29.72 5.42
C LYS A 187 8.48 -31.01 5.95
N LEU A 188 8.26 -32.13 5.30
CA LEU A 188 8.85 -33.41 5.71
C LEU A 188 10.33 -33.52 5.30
N LEU A 189 10.72 -32.93 4.17
CA LEU A 189 12.11 -32.97 3.68
C LEU A 189 12.98 -31.84 4.26
N GLY A 190 12.41 -30.69 4.66
CA GLY A 190 13.13 -29.57 5.27
C GLY A 190 13.45 -29.70 6.76
N GLY A 191 13.00 -30.76 7.41
CA GLY A 191 13.25 -31.01 8.84
C GLY A 191 14.47 -31.93 9.14
N TRP A 192 15.27 -32.26 8.12
CA TRP A 192 16.40 -33.20 8.25
C TRP A 192 17.72 -32.66 7.67
N LEU A 193 17.88 -31.34 7.57
CA LEU A 193 19.16 -30.69 7.25
C LEU A 193 19.53 -29.63 8.28
#